data_77b51aff6861fb1dfd928db3b933c0c5
#
_entry.id   77b51aff6861fb1dfd928db3b933c0c5
#
_cell.length_a   1.000
_cell.length_b   1.000
_cell.length_c   1.000
_cell.angle_alpha   90.00
_cell.angle_beta   90.00
_cell.angle_gamma   90.00
#
_symmetry.space_group_name_H-M   'P 1'
#
loop_
_entity.id
_entity.type
_entity.pdbx_description
1 polymer ?
#
loop_
_entity_poly.entity_id
_entity_poly.type
_entity_poly.pdbx_seq_one_letter_code
_entity_poly.pdbx_strand_id
1 'polypeptide(L)'
;MTVTNEELRAAMRLWATGVTIVTANHEGVRHGMTVSSFTSVSLDPPLILICLERSTRTRQLVLDSAVFAVNLLTTQQVDLSNRFA
;
A
#
# COMPACT_ATOMS: atom_id res chain seq x y z
N MET A 1 8.30 20.82 -3.46
CA MET A 1 7.68 20.97 -2.13
C MET A 1 8.65 20.52 -1.06
N THR A 2 8.83 21.35 -0.06
CA THR A 2 9.73 21.04 1.05
C THR A 2 8.90 20.55 2.26
N VAL A 3 9.22 19.37 2.74
CA VAL A 3 8.57 18.81 3.92
C VAL A 3 9.47 19.09 5.13
N THR A 4 8.89 19.65 6.18
CA THR A 4 9.63 19.88 7.41
C THR A 4 9.85 18.57 8.16
N ASN A 5 10.83 18.53 9.06
CA ASN A 5 11.08 17.35 9.89
C ASN A 5 9.85 16.99 10.74
N GLU A 6 9.13 17.99 11.22
CA GLU A 6 7.91 17.75 12.01
C GLU A 6 6.80 17.13 11.17
N GLU A 7 6.62 17.63 9.94
CA GLU A 7 5.63 17.06 9.01
C GLU A 7 5.97 15.62 8.67
N LEU A 8 7.23 15.33 8.40
CA LEU A 8 7.68 13.98 8.10
C LEU A 8 7.46 13.05 9.29
N ARG A 9 7.81 13.51 10.51
CA ARG A 9 7.59 12.71 11.72
C ARG A 9 6.13 12.41 11.96
N ALA A 10 5.26 13.40 11.75
CA ALA A 10 3.81 13.21 11.89
C ALA A 10 3.29 12.19 10.88
N ALA A 11 3.72 12.29 9.63
CA ALA A 11 3.35 11.35 8.59
C ALA A 11 3.86 9.94 8.90
N MET A 12 5.10 9.82 9.35
CA MET A 12 5.69 8.52 9.68
C MET A 12 5.03 7.89 10.92
N ARG A 13 4.56 8.70 11.85
CA ARG A 13 3.79 8.19 12.99
C ARG A 13 2.45 7.59 12.53
N LEU A 14 1.75 8.28 11.65
CA LEU A 14 0.53 7.75 11.05
C LEU A 14 0.82 6.48 10.27
N TRP A 15 1.92 6.47 9.54
CA TRP A 15 2.36 5.31 8.78
C TRP A 15 2.72 4.13 9.68
N ALA A 16 3.45 4.38 10.78
CA ALA A 16 3.85 3.32 11.70
C ALA A 16 2.65 2.64 12.37
N THR A 17 1.52 3.35 12.52
CA THR A 17 0.28 2.78 13.06
C THR A 17 -0.66 2.28 11.98
N GLY A 18 -0.39 2.64 10.72
CA GLY A 18 -1.21 2.28 9.59
C GLY A 18 -0.68 1.05 8.86
N VAL A 19 -1.59 0.24 8.39
CA VAL A 19 -1.30 -0.90 7.52
C VAL A 19 -2.15 -0.72 6.27
N THR A 20 -1.60 -1.09 5.12
CA THR A 20 -2.34 -1.04 3.86
C THR A 20 -2.68 -2.44 3.37
N ILE A 21 -3.78 -2.54 2.63
CA ILE A 21 -4.06 -3.69 1.79
C ILE A 21 -3.95 -3.23 0.35
N VAL A 22 -3.06 -3.84 -0.40
CA VAL A 22 -2.92 -3.63 -1.84
C VAL A 22 -3.75 -4.67 -2.55
N THR A 23 -4.63 -4.23 -3.44
CA THR A 23 -5.50 -5.11 -4.21
C THR A 23 -5.25 -4.92 -5.70
N ALA A 24 -5.41 -5.99 -6.45
CA ALA A 24 -5.29 -5.98 -7.90
C ALA A 24 -6.35 -6.88 -8.52
N ASN A 25 -6.75 -6.53 -9.75
CA ASN A 25 -7.72 -7.30 -10.53
C ASN A 25 -7.23 -7.35 -11.96
N HIS A 26 -7.17 -8.56 -12.54
CA HIS A 26 -6.80 -8.75 -13.92
C HIS A 26 -7.66 -9.88 -14.50
N GLU A 27 -8.43 -9.56 -15.54
CA GLU A 27 -9.30 -10.51 -16.22
C GLU A 27 -10.24 -11.26 -15.27
N GLY A 28 -10.80 -10.56 -14.29
CA GLY A 28 -11.71 -11.13 -13.31
C GLY A 28 -11.05 -11.84 -12.14
N VAL A 29 -9.73 -12.01 -12.15
CA VAL A 29 -8.98 -12.56 -11.02
C VAL A 29 -8.64 -11.43 -10.08
N ARG A 30 -9.08 -11.53 -8.82
CA ARG A 30 -8.85 -10.53 -7.78
C ARG A 30 -8.01 -11.12 -6.66
N HIS A 31 -7.09 -10.32 -6.15
CA HIS A 31 -6.27 -10.72 -5.02
C HIS A 31 -5.85 -9.48 -4.23
N GLY A 32 -5.62 -9.65 -2.95
CA GLY A 32 -5.12 -8.59 -2.10
C GLY A 32 -4.13 -9.13 -1.10
N MET A 33 -3.24 -8.27 -0.63
CA MET A 33 -2.29 -8.63 0.41
C MET A 33 -2.02 -7.43 1.32
N THR A 34 -1.70 -7.72 2.55
CA THR A 34 -1.27 -6.73 3.52
C THR A 34 0.14 -6.28 3.19
N VAL A 35 0.33 -4.97 3.07
CA VAL A 35 1.60 -4.36 2.71
C VAL A 35 1.96 -3.29 3.72
N SER A 36 3.13 -3.38 4.31
CA SER A 36 3.67 -2.39 5.24
C SER A 36 4.70 -1.45 4.60
N SER A 37 5.08 -1.71 3.36
CA SER A 37 6.13 -0.98 2.63
C SER A 37 5.58 0.11 1.70
N PHE A 38 4.54 0.80 2.13
CA PHE A 38 3.93 1.88 1.36
C PHE A 38 4.66 3.19 1.64
N THR A 39 4.97 3.95 0.59
CA THR A 39 5.63 5.26 0.71
C THR A 39 5.11 6.21 -0.36
N SER A 40 4.84 7.45 0.05
CA SER A 40 4.58 8.53 -0.89
C SER A 40 5.91 9.07 -1.42
N VAL A 41 6.08 9.06 -2.73
CA VAL A 41 7.32 9.47 -3.39
C VAL A 41 7.23 10.89 -3.90
N SER A 42 6.09 11.26 -4.48
CA SER A 42 5.90 12.56 -5.10
C SER A 42 4.43 12.93 -5.15
N LEU A 43 4.14 14.23 -5.06
CA LEU A 43 2.80 14.75 -5.21
C LEU A 43 2.52 15.25 -6.63
N ASP A 44 3.57 15.67 -7.34
CA ASP A 44 3.44 16.20 -8.70
C ASP A 44 4.66 15.78 -9.52
N PRO A 45 4.54 14.73 -10.35
CA PRO A 45 3.36 13.88 -10.53
C PRO A 45 3.07 13.04 -9.27
N PRO A 46 1.82 12.58 -9.08
CA PRO A 46 1.49 11.75 -7.93
C PRO A 46 2.10 10.35 -8.07
N LEU A 47 3.07 10.05 -7.21
CA LEU A 47 3.78 8.78 -7.23
C LEU A 47 3.82 8.18 -5.84
N ILE A 48 3.55 6.90 -5.76
CA ILE A 48 3.72 6.10 -4.55
C ILE A 48 4.60 4.90 -4.84
N LEU A 49 5.24 4.38 -3.80
CA LEU A 49 6.06 3.19 -3.88
C LEU A 49 5.50 2.12 -2.96
N ILE A 50 5.35 0.93 -3.49
CA ILE A 50 5.07 -0.28 -2.71
C ILE A 50 6.07 -1.35 -3.09
N CYS A 51 6.43 -2.20 -2.13
CA CYS A 51 7.32 -3.33 -2.38
C CYS A 51 6.54 -4.63 -2.18
N LEU A 52 6.49 -5.43 -3.22
CA LEU A 52 5.82 -6.73 -3.20
C LEU A 52 6.85 -7.82 -3.46
N GLU A 53 6.79 -8.90 -2.68
CA GLU A 53 7.67 -10.04 -2.91
C GLU A 53 7.38 -10.67 -4.28
N ARG A 54 8.43 -11.13 -4.94
CA ARG A 54 8.34 -11.66 -6.30
C ARG A 54 7.41 -12.86 -6.44
N SER A 55 7.30 -13.65 -5.39
CA SER A 55 6.49 -14.87 -5.38
C SER A 55 5.00 -14.62 -5.14
N THR A 56 4.59 -13.38 -4.88
CA THR A 56 3.20 -13.10 -4.53
C THR A 56 2.31 -13.04 -5.76
N ARG A 57 1.07 -13.51 -5.58
CA ARG A 57 0.07 -13.45 -6.64
C ARG A 57 -0.38 -12.01 -6.91
N THR A 58 -0.48 -11.21 -5.86
CA THR A 58 -0.85 -9.80 -6.02
C THR A 58 0.14 -9.06 -6.92
N ARG A 59 1.44 -9.32 -6.74
CA ARG A 59 2.47 -8.73 -7.59
C ARG A 59 2.25 -9.09 -9.07
N GLN A 60 1.97 -10.35 -9.34
CA GLN A 60 1.73 -10.80 -10.72
C GLN A 60 0.53 -10.10 -11.34
N LEU A 61 -0.56 -9.97 -10.57
CA LEU A 61 -1.77 -9.27 -11.04
C LEU A 61 -1.51 -7.79 -11.29
N VAL A 62 -0.70 -7.14 -10.45
CA VAL A 62 -0.32 -5.73 -10.64
C VAL A 62 0.48 -5.57 -11.94
N LEU A 63 1.43 -6.46 -12.19
CA LEU A 63 2.24 -6.40 -13.41
C LEU A 63 1.38 -6.62 -14.67
N ASP A 64 0.46 -7.55 -14.60
CA ASP A 64 -0.38 -7.91 -15.76
C ASP A 64 -1.43 -6.83 -16.05
N SER A 65 -2.03 -6.24 -15.02
CA SER A 65 -3.08 -5.23 -15.18
C SER A 65 -2.54 -3.80 -15.26
N ALA A 66 -1.33 -3.56 -14.75
CA ALA A 66 -0.72 -2.24 -14.61
C ALA A 66 -1.54 -1.28 -13.72
N VAL A 67 -2.42 -1.82 -12.88
CA VAL A 67 -3.28 -1.05 -11.97
C VAL A 67 -3.37 -1.76 -10.63
N PHE A 68 -3.34 -1.00 -9.55
CA PHE A 68 -3.59 -1.52 -8.22
C PHE A 68 -4.29 -0.46 -7.37
N ALA A 69 -4.92 -0.90 -6.29
CA ALA A 69 -5.53 -0.02 -5.31
C ALA A 69 -4.85 -0.21 -3.96
N VAL A 70 -4.73 0.88 -3.22
CA VAL A 70 -4.18 0.88 -1.87
C VAL A 70 -5.28 1.29 -0.90
N ASN A 71 -5.54 0.44 0.09
CA ASN A 71 -6.55 0.67 1.10
C ASN A 71 -5.85 0.89 2.43
N LEU A 72 -6.00 2.08 3.00
CA LEU A 72 -5.41 2.41 4.29
C LEU A 72 -6.32 1.89 5.40
N LEU A 73 -5.76 1.14 6.33
CA LEU A 73 -6.50 0.55 7.42
C LEU A 73 -6.38 1.40 8.68
N THR A 74 -7.44 1.41 9.48
CA THR A 74 -7.43 2.00 10.81
C THR A 74 -6.95 0.98 11.85
N THR A 75 -6.64 1.43 13.04
CA THR A 75 -6.27 0.54 14.15
C THR A 75 -7.39 -0.42 14.55
N GLN A 76 -8.64 -0.11 14.17
CA GLN A 76 -9.80 -0.95 14.44
C GLN A 76 -9.97 -2.08 13.41
N GLN A 77 -9.12 -2.13 12.39
CA GLN A 77 -9.23 -3.08 11.28
C GLN A 77 -8.12 -4.14 11.31
N VAL A 78 -7.68 -4.52 12.50
CA VAL A 78 -6.63 -5.54 12.67
C VAL A 78 -7.02 -6.87 12.06
N ASP A 79 -8.27 -7.27 12.22
CA ASP A 79 -8.78 -8.54 11.65
C ASP A 79 -8.67 -8.53 10.13
N LEU A 80 -8.96 -7.40 9.51
CA LEU A 80 -8.87 -7.26 8.05
C LEU A 80 -7.41 -7.37 7.61
N SER A 81 -6.50 -6.72 8.33
CA SER A 81 -5.07 -6.82 8.07
C SER A 81 -4.59 -8.28 8.15
N ASN A 82 -5.01 -8.99 9.19
CA ASN A 82 -4.61 -10.39 9.39
C ASN A 82 -5.15 -11.30 8.28
N ARG A 83 -6.34 -11.02 7.78
CA ARG A 83 -6.98 -11.81 6.73
C ARG A 83 -6.19 -11.77 5.42
N PHE A 84 -5.54 -10.66 5.13
CA PHE A 84 -4.77 -10.47 3.90
C PHE A 84 -3.25 -10.61 4.10
N ALA A 85 -2.86 -10.95 5.30
CA ALA A 85 -1.43 -11.15 5.58
C ALA A 85 -0.87 -12.43 4.93
#